data_b29f1114d74c29e3564b13d8d7fb326d
#
_entry.id   b29f1114d74c29e3564b13d8d7fb326d
#
_cell.length_a   1.000
_cell.length_b   1.000
_cell.length_c   1.000
_cell.angle_alpha   90.00
_cell.angle_beta   90.00
_cell.angle_gamma   90.00
#
_symmetry.space_group_name_H-M   'P 1'
#
loop_
_entity.id
_entity.type
_entity.pdbx_description
1 polymer ?
#
loop_
_entity_poly.entity_id
_entity_poly.type
_entity_poly.pdbx_seq_one_letter_code
_entity_poly.pdbx_strand_id
1 'polypeptide(L)'
;VYDWVNETNGILVKEDRDTYVYIFEQRYLAKIKDDKFAILDTIKNIVRKDKMQLTLSIAISNEGETDREVYKSASAAMDVILGRGGDQAVIRENGKYQFFGGKVEEVEKRTKVKARIVAHALEELMSECDKVIIMGHTNADIDAMGSALGVYRIAKSLRKDAYIVNGESASVKSFIDSIQEEYKDVLISKETALAQIDANTLLVVVDTHKKSYVEEPGLLEKTNKIVVIDHHRRSADFIAQSILTFQEVYASSAAELVTELIQYTQNEVELTTIEAEALYAGIMMDTKNFTFKTGVRTFEAAAYLRRCGVDIIKVKKWFQSDLESYSKISEIVMRAEVIHDAIAISEYNAVEKDTSLICAKAADELLTIGNITASFVLGDMGEKICISGRSIGDVNVQMILEKLGGGGHITLAGAQLENTTIEDAKKELISKIEEYFSEKE
;
A
#
# COMPACT_ATOMS: atom_id res chain seq x y z
N VAL A 1 28.83 -12.42 -0.44
CA VAL A 1 28.39 -12.36 0.96
C VAL A 1 29.55 -12.60 1.90
N TYR A 2 30.31 -13.71 1.74
CA TYR A 2 31.44 -14.03 2.63
C TYR A 2 32.49 -12.91 2.67
N ASP A 3 32.83 -12.29 1.54
CA ASP A 3 33.82 -11.21 1.49
C ASP A 3 33.31 -9.98 2.29
N TRP A 4 32.04 -9.63 2.18
CA TRP A 4 31.42 -8.57 2.92
C TRP A 4 31.37 -8.83 4.44
N VAL A 5 31.06 -10.08 4.85
CA VAL A 5 31.08 -10.51 6.25
C VAL A 5 32.52 -10.43 6.84
N ASN A 6 33.54 -10.80 6.07
CA ASN A 6 34.93 -10.77 6.50
C ASN A 6 35.45 -9.36 6.82
N GLU A 7 34.85 -8.31 6.24
CA GLU A 7 35.21 -6.91 6.53
C GLU A 7 34.94 -6.49 7.98
N THR A 8 34.09 -7.22 8.68
CA THR A 8 33.71 -6.94 10.07
C THR A 8 34.22 -7.96 11.07
N ASN A 9 35.02 -8.91 10.63
CA ASN A 9 35.44 -10.08 11.42
C ASN A 9 34.25 -10.82 12.05
N GLY A 10 33.09 -10.78 11.41
CA GLY A 10 31.85 -11.39 11.90
C GLY A 10 31.79 -12.89 11.64
N ILE A 11 30.87 -13.54 12.29
CA ILE A 11 30.60 -14.98 12.16
C ILE A 11 29.35 -15.16 11.31
N LEU A 12 29.47 -15.93 10.21
CA LEU A 12 28.32 -16.28 9.36
C LEU A 12 28.02 -17.77 9.55
N VAL A 13 26.81 -18.06 10.03
CA VAL A 13 26.31 -19.41 10.24
C VAL A 13 25.16 -19.67 9.29
N LYS A 14 25.22 -20.76 8.55
CA LYS A 14 24.13 -21.21 7.69
C LYS A 14 23.05 -21.85 8.57
N GLU A 15 21.83 -21.34 8.53
CA GLU A 15 20.70 -21.84 9.30
C GLU A 15 19.80 -22.74 8.46
N ASP A 16 19.51 -22.35 7.22
CA ASP A 16 18.69 -23.13 6.28
C ASP A 16 19.24 -23.00 4.86
N ARG A 17 18.50 -23.49 3.87
CA ARG A 17 18.92 -23.57 2.45
C ARG A 17 19.37 -22.21 1.90
N ASP A 18 18.66 -21.14 2.24
CA ASP A 18 18.85 -19.78 1.76
C ASP A 18 18.92 -18.73 2.88
N THR A 19 18.98 -19.18 4.14
CA THR A 19 19.01 -18.34 5.33
C THR A 19 20.33 -18.49 6.08
N TYR A 20 20.88 -17.35 6.48
CA TYR A 20 22.12 -17.25 7.22
C TYR A 20 21.96 -16.33 8.41
N VAL A 21 22.56 -16.68 9.54
CA VAL A 21 22.69 -15.81 10.72
C VAL A 21 24.08 -15.20 10.68
N TYR A 22 24.13 -13.87 10.77
CA TYR A 22 25.35 -13.09 10.77
C TYR A 22 25.49 -12.36 12.10
N ILE A 23 26.58 -12.65 12.82
CA ILE A 23 26.90 -12.06 14.13
C ILE A 23 28.17 -11.22 13.99
N PHE A 24 28.10 -9.96 14.42
CA PHE A 24 29.22 -9.02 14.36
C PHE A 24 29.19 -8.04 15.54
N GLU A 25 30.33 -7.42 15.83
CA GLU A 25 30.42 -6.45 16.90
C GLU A 25 29.72 -5.13 16.55
N GLN A 26 29.00 -4.56 17.51
CA GLN A 26 28.22 -3.31 17.34
C GLN A 26 29.04 -2.14 16.76
N ARG A 27 30.35 -2.08 17.02
CA ARG A 27 31.23 -1.01 16.49
C ARG A 27 31.23 -0.93 14.96
N TYR A 28 30.89 -2.02 14.26
CA TYR A 28 30.84 -2.05 12.80
C TYR A 28 29.50 -1.59 12.22
N LEU A 29 28.48 -1.44 13.06
CA LEU A 29 27.13 -1.04 12.59
C LEU A 29 27.13 0.33 11.91
N ALA A 30 27.89 1.30 12.43
CA ALA A 30 28.03 2.61 11.81
C ALA A 30 28.61 2.51 10.40
N LYS A 31 29.69 1.73 10.21
CA LYS A 31 30.31 1.50 8.89
C LYS A 31 29.32 0.87 7.91
N ILE A 32 28.53 -0.12 8.35
CA ILE A 32 27.51 -0.79 7.52
C ILE A 32 26.41 0.21 7.11
N LYS A 33 26.00 1.12 8.01
CA LYS A 33 25.03 2.18 7.72
C LYS A 33 25.57 3.16 6.67
N ASP A 34 26.81 3.60 6.82
CA ASP A 34 27.47 4.55 5.91
C ASP A 34 27.62 3.97 4.49
N ASP A 35 27.88 2.67 4.38
CA ASP A 35 27.94 1.92 3.11
C ASP A 35 26.55 1.76 2.45
N LYS A 36 25.49 2.15 3.14
CA LYS A 36 24.08 2.03 2.66
C LYS A 36 23.74 0.63 2.11
N PHE A 37 24.41 -0.40 2.58
CA PHE A 37 24.27 -1.80 2.13
C PHE A 37 24.54 -2.00 0.62
N ALA A 38 25.63 -1.47 0.11
CA ALA A 38 26.06 -1.64 -1.30
C ALA A 38 26.13 -3.10 -1.76
N ILE A 39 26.20 -4.05 -0.82
CA ILE A 39 26.13 -5.50 -1.11
C ILE A 39 24.83 -5.89 -1.82
N LEU A 40 23.71 -5.20 -1.57
CA LEU A 40 22.42 -5.46 -2.23
C LEU A 40 22.57 -5.29 -3.75
N ASP A 41 23.18 -4.19 -4.18
CA ASP A 41 23.44 -3.91 -5.60
C ASP A 41 24.49 -4.87 -6.19
N THR A 42 25.51 -5.22 -5.40
CA THR A 42 26.53 -6.19 -5.82
C THR A 42 25.92 -7.56 -6.14
N ILE A 43 24.99 -8.04 -5.30
CA ILE A 43 24.30 -9.33 -5.51
C ILE A 43 23.40 -9.29 -6.74
N LYS A 44 22.68 -8.19 -6.98
CA LYS A 44 21.84 -7.99 -8.17
C LYS A 44 22.60 -8.08 -9.47
N ASN A 45 23.81 -7.55 -9.47
CA ASN A 45 24.67 -7.54 -10.66
C ASN A 45 25.27 -8.92 -11.00
N ILE A 46 25.05 -9.95 -10.16
CA ILE A 46 25.45 -11.32 -10.45
C ILE A 46 24.47 -11.94 -11.44
N VAL A 47 24.86 -11.98 -12.71
CA VAL A 47 24.05 -12.59 -13.78
C VAL A 47 24.21 -14.11 -13.76
N ARG A 48 23.13 -14.84 -13.50
CA ARG A 48 23.10 -16.31 -13.66
C ARG A 48 22.83 -16.71 -15.10
N LYS A 49 23.25 -17.93 -15.47
CA LYS A 49 23.03 -18.50 -16.82
C LYS A 49 21.55 -18.62 -17.21
N ASP A 50 20.66 -18.73 -16.22
CA ASP A 50 19.21 -18.83 -16.39
C ASP A 50 18.49 -17.45 -16.42
N LYS A 51 19.24 -16.35 -16.44
CA LYS A 51 18.75 -14.96 -16.38
C LYS A 51 17.91 -14.60 -15.12
N MET A 52 17.92 -15.47 -14.09
CA MET A 52 17.32 -15.12 -12.80
C MET A 52 18.21 -14.14 -12.05
N GLN A 53 17.66 -13.02 -11.65
CA GLN A 53 18.32 -12.08 -10.73
C GLN A 53 18.37 -12.68 -9.31
N LEU A 54 19.53 -12.57 -8.69
CA LEU A 54 19.68 -12.88 -7.27
C LEU A 54 19.28 -11.66 -6.46
N THR A 55 18.56 -11.89 -5.37
CA THR A 55 18.19 -10.85 -4.40
C THR A 55 18.72 -11.24 -3.02
N LEU A 56 18.97 -10.23 -2.19
CA LEU A 56 19.41 -10.39 -0.82
C LEU A 56 18.53 -9.55 0.11
N SER A 57 18.08 -10.16 1.20
CA SER A 57 17.38 -9.45 2.27
C SER A 57 18.23 -9.52 3.53
N ILE A 58 18.42 -8.39 4.22
CA ILE A 58 19.26 -8.30 5.42
C ILE A 58 18.44 -7.65 6.53
N ALA A 59 18.38 -8.28 7.71
CA ALA A 59 17.80 -7.69 8.90
C ALA A 59 18.82 -7.64 10.03
N ILE A 60 19.01 -6.48 10.61
CA ILE A 60 19.94 -6.25 11.72
C ILE A 60 19.16 -5.74 12.92
N SER A 61 19.48 -6.24 14.11
CA SER A 61 19.01 -5.69 15.36
C SER A 61 20.11 -5.77 16.44
N ASN A 62 20.07 -4.81 17.35
CA ASN A 62 20.85 -4.80 18.58
C ASN A 62 19.93 -4.73 19.83
N GLU A 63 18.63 -5.01 19.65
CA GLU A 63 17.63 -4.93 20.71
C GLU A 63 17.45 -6.27 21.41
N GLY A 64 17.76 -6.31 22.69
CA GLY A 64 17.61 -7.44 23.59
C GLY A 64 18.75 -7.48 24.63
N GLU A 65 18.48 -8.06 25.78
CA GLU A 65 19.48 -8.28 26.84
C GLU A 65 20.24 -9.59 26.63
N THR A 66 19.69 -10.49 25.85
CA THR A 66 20.27 -11.80 25.52
C THR A 66 20.39 -12.00 24.01
N ASP A 67 21.37 -12.81 23.56
CA ASP A 67 21.55 -13.16 22.15
C ASP A 67 20.27 -13.72 21.51
N ARG A 68 19.48 -14.47 22.31
CA ARG A 68 18.18 -15.02 21.87
C ARG A 68 17.15 -13.94 21.60
N GLU A 69 17.14 -12.88 22.39
CA GLU A 69 16.20 -11.75 22.20
C GLU A 69 16.62 -10.90 21.00
N VAL A 70 17.93 -10.64 20.86
CA VAL A 70 18.50 -9.96 19.68
C VAL A 70 18.19 -10.74 18.39
N TYR A 71 18.35 -12.05 18.41
CA TYR A 71 17.99 -12.91 17.27
C TYR A 71 16.49 -12.82 16.94
N LYS A 72 15.59 -12.90 17.94
CA LYS A 72 14.15 -12.76 17.73
C LYS A 72 13.78 -11.38 17.17
N SER A 73 14.45 -10.33 17.66
CA SER A 73 14.24 -8.97 17.18
C SER A 73 14.68 -8.82 15.71
N ALA A 74 15.83 -9.39 15.33
CA ALA A 74 16.30 -9.42 13.94
C ALA A 74 15.36 -10.25 13.05
N SER A 75 14.89 -11.41 13.53
CA SER A 75 13.92 -12.25 12.80
C SER A 75 12.61 -11.51 12.54
N ALA A 76 12.08 -10.80 13.54
CA ALA A 76 10.88 -9.97 13.36
C ALA A 76 11.11 -8.85 12.34
N ALA A 77 12.31 -8.25 12.31
CA ALA A 77 12.66 -7.27 11.30
C ALA A 77 12.80 -7.92 9.90
N MET A 78 13.29 -9.18 9.80
CA MET A 78 13.32 -9.92 8.55
C MET A 78 11.91 -10.18 8.01
N ASP A 79 10.96 -10.56 8.87
CA ASP A 79 9.56 -10.74 8.47
C ASP A 79 8.96 -9.45 7.88
N VAL A 80 9.33 -8.29 8.43
CA VAL A 80 8.88 -6.99 7.91
C VAL A 80 9.40 -6.78 6.48
N ILE A 81 10.70 -6.98 6.20
CA ILE A 81 11.23 -6.77 4.83
C ILE A 81 10.81 -7.85 3.85
N LEU A 82 10.61 -9.08 4.27
CA LEU A 82 10.07 -10.12 3.40
C LEU A 82 8.62 -9.80 3.02
N GLY A 83 7.82 -9.30 3.97
CA GLY A 83 6.47 -8.79 3.71
C GLY A 83 6.46 -7.54 2.82
N ARG A 84 7.58 -6.81 2.68
CA ARG A 84 7.76 -5.66 1.77
C ARG A 84 8.30 -6.07 0.38
N GLY A 85 8.38 -7.38 0.09
CA GLY A 85 8.89 -7.91 -1.17
C GLY A 85 10.35 -8.34 -1.13
N GLY A 86 11.06 -8.20 -0.02
CA GLY A 86 12.47 -8.52 0.12
C GLY A 86 13.40 -7.54 -0.60
N ASP A 87 14.64 -8.00 -0.89
CA ASP A 87 15.65 -7.23 -1.63
C ASP A 87 15.98 -5.86 -1.00
N GLN A 88 16.00 -5.82 0.31
CA GLN A 88 16.22 -4.64 1.14
C GLN A 88 17.05 -5.02 2.36
N ALA A 89 17.64 -4.01 3.00
CA ALA A 89 18.15 -4.16 4.35
C ALA A 89 17.28 -3.34 5.32
N VAL A 90 17.16 -3.83 6.56
CA VAL A 90 16.51 -3.13 7.65
C VAL A 90 17.39 -3.20 8.91
N ILE A 91 17.45 -2.10 9.61
CA ILE A 91 18.02 -2.04 10.96
C ILE A 91 16.90 -1.72 11.92
N ARG A 92 16.77 -2.53 12.96
CA ARG A 92 15.90 -2.26 14.10
C ARG A 92 16.74 -1.81 15.30
N GLU A 93 16.51 -0.57 15.73
CA GLU A 93 17.25 0.07 16.81
C GLU A 93 16.32 1.04 17.57
N ASN A 94 16.31 0.96 18.91
CA ASN A 94 15.45 1.79 19.77
C ASN A 94 13.95 1.73 19.42
N GLY A 95 13.44 0.55 19.06
CA GLY A 95 12.04 0.34 18.64
C GLY A 95 11.69 0.88 17.25
N LYS A 96 12.65 1.45 16.52
CA LYS A 96 12.46 2.03 15.19
C LYS A 96 13.09 1.16 14.10
N TYR A 97 12.49 1.22 12.91
CA TYR A 97 12.97 0.54 11.72
C TYR A 97 13.56 1.56 10.75
N GLN A 98 14.79 1.31 10.30
CA GLN A 98 15.44 2.08 9.26
C GLN A 98 15.69 1.17 8.06
N PHE A 99 15.18 1.54 6.88
CA PHE A 99 15.22 0.73 5.67
C PHE A 99 16.28 1.26 4.69
N PHE A 100 16.94 0.33 3.97
CA PHE A 100 17.97 0.62 2.96
C PHE A 100 17.72 -0.25 1.72
N GLY A 101 17.98 0.27 0.54
CA GLY A 101 17.74 -0.44 -0.73
C GLY A 101 16.29 -0.36 -1.19
N GLY A 102 15.86 -1.31 -2.02
CA GLY A 102 14.48 -1.31 -2.56
C GLY A 102 14.29 -0.46 -3.81
N LYS A 103 15.36 -0.21 -4.57
CA LYS A 103 15.34 0.52 -5.87
C LYS A 103 14.95 -0.36 -7.07
N VAL A 104 14.50 -1.60 -6.85
CA VAL A 104 14.24 -2.54 -7.95
C VAL A 104 12.91 -2.26 -8.60
N GLU A 105 12.88 -2.27 -9.93
CA GLU A 105 11.66 -2.50 -10.72
C GLU A 105 10.99 -3.77 -10.21
N GLU A 106 9.71 -3.66 -9.87
CA GLU A 106 8.92 -4.75 -9.30
C GLU A 106 8.79 -5.86 -10.35
N VAL A 107 9.52 -6.97 -10.13
CA VAL A 107 9.38 -8.15 -10.97
C VAL A 107 8.14 -8.91 -10.52
N GLU A 108 7.16 -9.00 -11.38
CA GLU A 108 5.91 -9.73 -11.16
C GLU A 108 6.21 -11.21 -10.86
N LYS A 109 6.02 -11.63 -9.60
CA LYS A 109 6.11 -13.05 -9.22
C LYS A 109 4.79 -13.74 -9.57
N ARG A 110 4.82 -14.59 -10.58
CA ARG A 110 3.66 -15.43 -10.94
C ARG A 110 3.39 -16.45 -9.82
N THR A 111 2.40 -16.21 -8.97
CA THR A 111 2.02 -17.13 -7.90
C THR A 111 0.52 -17.50 -7.94
N LYS A 112 0.00 -17.88 -9.11
CA LYS A 112 -1.38 -18.44 -9.24
C LYS A 112 -1.62 -19.62 -8.28
N VAL A 113 -0.55 -20.37 -7.95
CA VAL A 113 -0.62 -21.46 -6.95
C VAL A 113 -0.94 -20.92 -5.55
N LYS A 114 -0.28 -19.81 -5.16
CA LYS A 114 -0.54 -19.21 -3.83
C LYS A 114 -1.98 -18.69 -3.74
N ALA A 115 -2.46 -17.98 -4.76
CA ALA A 115 -3.83 -17.48 -4.80
C ALA A 115 -4.86 -18.62 -4.67
N ARG A 116 -4.63 -19.77 -5.33
CA ARG A 116 -5.48 -20.96 -5.20
C ARG A 116 -5.50 -21.52 -3.78
N ILE A 117 -4.33 -21.65 -3.15
CA ILE A 117 -4.22 -22.14 -1.77
C ILE A 117 -4.94 -21.19 -0.81
N VAL A 118 -4.75 -19.87 -0.99
CA VAL A 118 -5.40 -18.87 -0.16
C VAL A 118 -6.92 -18.84 -0.37
N ALA A 119 -7.40 -18.99 -1.61
CA ALA A 119 -8.83 -19.05 -1.90
C ALA A 119 -9.50 -20.22 -1.16
N HIS A 120 -8.90 -21.42 -1.24
CA HIS A 120 -9.41 -22.59 -0.52
C HIS A 120 -9.37 -22.40 1.01
N ALA A 121 -8.26 -21.86 1.56
CA ALA A 121 -8.18 -21.59 2.99
C ALA A 121 -9.22 -20.56 3.45
N LEU A 122 -9.48 -19.53 2.64
CA LEU A 122 -10.50 -18.52 2.93
C LEU A 122 -11.92 -19.15 2.94
N GLU A 123 -12.24 -20.01 1.98
CA GLU A 123 -13.52 -20.74 1.95
C GLU A 123 -13.68 -21.64 3.17
N GLU A 124 -12.64 -22.38 3.58
CA GLU A 124 -12.65 -23.20 4.79
C GLU A 124 -12.93 -22.36 6.03
N LEU A 125 -12.18 -21.26 6.23
CA LEU A 125 -12.36 -20.34 7.35
C LEU A 125 -13.77 -19.74 7.37
N MET A 126 -14.32 -19.33 6.23
CA MET A 126 -15.68 -18.83 6.12
C MET A 126 -16.71 -19.92 6.47
N SER A 127 -16.46 -21.17 6.05
CA SER A 127 -17.36 -22.28 6.31
C SER A 127 -17.45 -22.65 7.80
N GLU A 128 -16.36 -22.46 8.55
CA GLU A 128 -16.27 -22.69 10.00
C GLU A 128 -16.82 -21.55 10.87
N CYS A 129 -17.25 -20.45 10.28
CA CYS A 129 -17.78 -19.29 10.99
C CYS A 129 -19.27 -19.13 10.78
N ASP A 130 -19.94 -18.48 11.73
CA ASP A 130 -21.38 -18.21 11.63
C ASP A 130 -21.65 -17.03 10.72
N LYS A 131 -20.79 -16.01 10.77
CA LYS A 131 -20.91 -14.79 9.97
C LYS A 131 -19.53 -14.23 9.58
N VAL A 132 -19.53 -13.35 8.60
CA VAL A 132 -18.35 -12.64 8.11
C VAL A 132 -18.57 -11.14 8.26
N ILE A 133 -17.63 -10.44 8.89
CA ILE A 133 -17.58 -8.97 8.91
C ILE A 133 -16.35 -8.54 8.11
N ILE A 134 -16.55 -7.59 7.20
CA ILE A 134 -15.52 -7.13 6.28
C ILE A 134 -15.29 -5.64 6.55
N MET A 135 -14.05 -5.21 6.68
CA MET A 135 -13.71 -3.79 6.81
C MET A 135 -12.48 -3.45 5.98
N GLY A 136 -12.45 -2.22 5.48
CA GLY A 136 -11.28 -1.62 4.85
C GLY A 136 -10.49 -0.73 5.82
N HIS A 137 -9.81 0.25 5.24
CA HIS A 137 -9.09 1.28 5.98
C HIS A 137 -9.98 2.50 6.29
N THR A 138 -9.57 3.32 7.26
CA THR A 138 -10.19 4.63 7.55
C THR A 138 -10.18 5.50 6.30
N ASN A 139 -11.30 6.19 6.02
CA ASN A 139 -11.54 6.90 4.76
C ASN A 139 -11.42 5.96 3.54
N ALA A 140 -12.12 4.82 3.60
CA ALA A 140 -12.14 3.81 2.55
C ALA A 140 -12.28 4.44 1.16
N ASP A 141 -11.53 3.91 0.21
CA ASP A 141 -11.63 4.26 -1.19
C ASP A 141 -12.34 3.16 -2.00
N ILE A 142 -12.37 3.30 -3.30
CA ILE A 142 -13.10 2.34 -4.16
C ILE A 142 -12.38 0.99 -4.25
N ASP A 143 -11.05 0.92 -3.99
CA ASP A 143 -10.34 -0.36 -3.94
C ASP A 143 -10.75 -1.14 -2.68
N ALA A 144 -10.76 -0.49 -1.52
CA ALA A 144 -11.24 -1.08 -0.27
C ALA A 144 -12.71 -1.53 -0.38
N MET A 145 -13.61 -0.69 -0.93
CA MET A 145 -15.03 -1.01 -1.06
C MET A 145 -15.30 -2.09 -2.09
N GLY A 146 -14.65 -2.05 -3.25
CA GLY A 146 -14.75 -3.09 -4.28
C GLY A 146 -14.24 -4.43 -3.77
N SER A 147 -13.10 -4.42 -3.08
CA SER A 147 -12.54 -5.60 -2.41
C SER A 147 -13.49 -6.17 -1.36
N ALA A 148 -14.11 -5.31 -0.55
CA ALA A 148 -15.08 -5.74 0.45
C ALA A 148 -16.32 -6.39 -0.18
N LEU A 149 -16.85 -5.82 -1.28
CA LEU A 149 -17.97 -6.41 -2.03
C LEU A 149 -17.61 -7.76 -2.66
N GLY A 150 -16.38 -7.90 -3.19
CA GLY A 150 -15.91 -9.17 -3.71
C GLY A 150 -15.83 -10.26 -2.63
N VAL A 151 -15.27 -9.93 -1.46
CA VAL A 151 -15.23 -10.85 -0.30
C VAL A 151 -16.64 -11.16 0.22
N TYR A 152 -17.52 -10.16 0.27
CA TYR A 152 -18.94 -10.36 0.59
C TYR A 152 -19.58 -11.38 -0.35
N ARG A 153 -19.33 -11.31 -1.65
CA ARG A 153 -19.88 -12.25 -2.63
C ARG A 153 -19.33 -13.68 -2.43
N ILE A 154 -18.06 -13.85 -2.07
CA ILE A 154 -17.52 -15.16 -1.69
C ILE A 154 -18.26 -15.72 -0.47
N ALA A 155 -18.48 -14.92 0.58
CA ALA A 155 -19.22 -15.36 1.75
C ALA A 155 -20.69 -15.75 1.41
N LYS A 156 -21.34 -14.98 0.53
CA LYS A 156 -22.71 -15.27 0.08
C LYS A 156 -22.81 -16.56 -0.76
N SER A 157 -21.80 -16.91 -1.57
CA SER A 157 -21.77 -18.18 -2.30
C SER A 157 -21.75 -19.38 -1.35
N LEU A 158 -21.16 -19.20 -0.16
CA LEU A 158 -21.15 -20.16 0.94
C LEU A 158 -22.40 -20.07 1.85
N ARG A 159 -23.39 -19.26 1.48
CA ARG A 159 -24.62 -19.00 2.25
C ARG A 159 -24.36 -18.46 3.67
N LYS A 160 -23.27 -17.72 3.85
CA LYS A 160 -22.97 -17.07 5.14
C LYS A 160 -23.60 -15.69 5.22
N ASP A 161 -23.96 -15.30 6.44
CA ASP A 161 -24.30 -13.91 6.72
C ASP A 161 -23.03 -13.07 6.66
N ALA A 162 -23.06 -12.01 5.86
CA ALA A 162 -21.90 -11.19 5.65
C ALA A 162 -22.29 -9.69 5.65
N TYR A 163 -21.42 -8.87 6.25
CA TYR A 163 -21.64 -7.44 6.42
C TYR A 163 -20.35 -6.69 6.13
N ILE A 164 -20.50 -5.47 5.61
CA ILE A 164 -19.38 -4.57 5.29
C ILE A 164 -19.48 -3.36 6.22
N VAL A 165 -18.42 -3.08 6.96
CA VAL A 165 -18.32 -1.88 7.78
C VAL A 165 -18.11 -0.68 6.88
N ASN A 166 -19.08 0.23 6.87
CA ASN A 166 -19.04 1.44 6.05
C ASN A 166 -18.83 2.67 6.93
N GLY A 167 -17.66 3.31 6.76
CA GLY A 167 -17.38 4.63 7.32
C GLY A 167 -17.82 5.73 6.38
N GLU A 168 -17.90 6.95 6.89
CA GLU A 168 -18.13 8.13 6.07
C GLU A 168 -16.84 8.50 5.31
N SER A 169 -16.80 8.22 4.01
CA SER A 169 -15.69 8.61 3.14
C SER A 169 -16.19 9.40 1.93
N ALA A 170 -15.64 10.60 1.76
CA ALA A 170 -15.99 11.47 0.63
C ALA A 170 -15.56 10.87 -0.71
N SER A 171 -14.47 10.08 -0.72
CA SER A 171 -13.89 9.49 -1.94
C SER A 171 -14.79 8.45 -2.60
N VAL A 172 -15.64 7.76 -1.83
CA VAL A 172 -16.57 6.71 -2.31
C VAL A 172 -18.02 7.11 -2.24
N LYS A 173 -18.34 8.34 -1.85
CA LYS A 173 -19.72 8.78 -1.64
C LYS A 173 -20.60 8.54 -2.87
N SER A 174 -20.17 8.96 -4.05
CA SER A 174 -20.95 8.77 -5.29
C SER A 174 -21.20 7.29 -5.60
N PHE A 175 -20.23 6.42 -5.30
CA PHE A 175 -20.37 4.97 -5.44
C PHE A 175 -21.38 4.44 -4.41
N ILE A 176 -21.20 4.74 -3.12
CA ILE A 176 -22.09 4.29 -2.04
C ILE A 176 -23.54 4.73 -2.30
N ASP A 177 -23.77 5.99 -2.69
CA ASP A 177 -25.09 6.51 -3.04
C ASP A 177 -25.73 5.69 -4.18
N SER A 178 -24.93 5.18 -5.12
CA SER A 178 -25.42 4.38 -6.24
C SER A 178 -25.80 2.93 -5.87
N ILE A 179 -25.30 2.39 -4.76
CA ILE A 179 -25.55 1.00 -4.32
C ILE A 179 -26.38 0.91 -3.04
N GLN A 180 -26.67 2.03 -2.38
CA GLN A 180 -27.26 2.10 -1.05
C GLN A 180 -28.58 1.33 -0.93
N GLU A 181 -29.45 1.42 -1.94
CA GLU A 181 -30.75 0.72 -1.94
C GLU A 181 -30.58 -0.82 -1.99
N GLU A 182 -29.61 -1.31 -2.77
CA GLU A 182 -29.38 -2.74 -2.97
C GLU A 182 -28.63 -3.37 -1.79
N TYR A 183 -27.70 -2.60 -1.15
CA TYR A 183 -26.81 -3.09 -0.10
C TYR A 183 -27.12 -2.49 1.29
N LYS A 184 -28.29 -1.88 1.51
CA LYS A 184 -28.67 -1.22 2.77
C LYS A 184 -28.59 -2.13 4.01
N ASP A 185 -28.88 -3.43 3.84
CA ASP A 185 -28.84 -4.42 4.92
C ASP A 185 -27.43 -5.05 5.06
N VAL A 186 -26.52 -4.72 4.16
CA VAL A 186 -25.13 -5.24 4.10
C VAL A 186 -24.14 -4.22 4.63
N LEU A 187 -24.35 -2.95 4.30
CA LEU A 187 -23.53 -1.83 4.77
C LEU A 187 -23.94 -1.47 6.20
N ILE A 188 -23.07 -1.75 7.17
CA ILE A 188 -23.36 -1.50 8.60
C ILE A 188 -22.41 -0.45 9.19
N SER A 189 -22.88 0.26 10.22
CA SER A 189 -22.05 1.20 10.96
C SER A 189 -21.03 0.48 11.86
N LYS A 190 -19.99 1.21 12.30
CA LYS A 190 -18.97 0.74 13.25
C LYS A 190 -19.60 0.20 14.54
N GLU A 191 -20.58 0.93 15.07
CA GLU A 191 -21.30 0.58 16.31
C GLU A 191 -22.08 -0.73 16.12
N THR A 192 -22.73 -0.89 14.96
CA THR A 192 -23.46 -2.11 14.62
C THR A 192 -22.51 -3.28 14.48
N ALA A 193 -21.36 -3.10 13.82
CA ALA A 193 -20.33 -4.13 13.69
C ALA A 193 -19.77 -4.55 15.05
N LEU A 194 -19.45 -3.59 15.94
CA LEU A 194 -18.98 -3.87 17.31
C LEU A 194 -20.00 -4.61 18.16
N ALA A 195 -21.30 -4.38 17.92
CA ALA A 195 -22.37 -5.08 18.63
C ALA A 195 -22.63 -6.48 18.08
N GLN A 196 -22.33 -6.74 16.80
CA GLN A 196 -22.62 -8.01 16.14
C GLN A 196 -21.45 -8.98 16.13
N ILE A 197 -20.21 -8.51 16.28
CA ILE A 197 -19.02 -9.35 16.24
C ILE A 197 -18.92 -10.24 17.50
N ASP A 198 -18.55 -11.48 17.31
CA ASP A 198 -18.30 -12.45 18.38
C ASP A 198 -17.12 -13.37 18.03
N ALA A 199 -16.79 -14.32 18.92
CA ALA A 199 -15.69 -15.25 18.73
C ALA A 199 -15.84 -16.21 17.52
N ASN A 200 -17.08 -16.41 17.02
CA ASN A 200 -17.37 -17.20 15.83
C ASN A 200 -17.44 -16.38 14.54
N THR A 201 -17.23 -15.09 14.63
CA THR A 201 -17.21 -14.19 13.48
C THR A 201 -15.84 -14.20 12.82
N LEU A 202 -15.79 -14.39 11.50
CA LEU A 202 -14.61 -14.13 10.69
C LEU A 202 -14.54 -12.65 10.36
N LEU A 203 -13.46 -11.98 10.76
CA LEU A 203 -13.16 -10.61 10.39
C LEU A 203 -12.21 -10.60 9.19
N VAL A 204 -12.64 -10.05 8.06
CA VAL A 204 -11.79 -9.89 6.88
C VAL A 204 -11.43 -8.43 6.70
N VAL A 205 -10.13 -8.14 6.77
CA VAL A 205 -9.58 -6.81 6.55
C VAL A 205 -9.05 -6.74 5.13
N VAL A 206 -9.52 -5.78 4.36
CA VAL A 206 -9.12 -5.57 2.95
C VAL A 206 -8.42 -4.24 2.78
N ASP A 207 -7.46 -4.20 1.86
CA ASP A 207 -6.73 -3.02 1.42
C ASP A 207 -5.97 -2.29 2.53
N THR A 208 -5.73 -2.95 3.63
CA THR A 208 -4.81 -2.51 4.67
C THR A 208 -4.38 -3.67 5.56
N HIS A 209 -3.20 -3.56 6.12
CA HIS A 209 -2.68 -4.47 7.15
C HIS A 209 -2.34 -3.75 8.45
N LYS A 210 -2.52 -2.41 8.49
CA LYS A 210 -2.13 -1.57 9.64
C LYS A 210 -3.24 -1.51 10.68
N LYS A 211 -2.90 -1.86 11.93
CA LYS A 211 -3.86 -1.79 13.06
C LYS A 211 -4.41 -0.39 13.29
N SER A 212 -3.55 0.63 13.16
CA SER A 212 -3.93 2.02 13.39
C SER A 212 -4.74 2.64 12.25
N TYR A 213 -4.86 1.94 11.12
CA TYR A 213 -5.48 2.49 9.91
C TYR A 213 -6.72 1.72 9.46
N VAL A 214 -7.12 0.64 10.13
CA VAL A 214 -8.40 -0.02 9.85
C VAL A 214 -9.57 0.89 10.22
N GLU A 215 -10.73 0.65 9.60
CA GLU A 215 -11.95 1.45 9.80
C GLU A 215 -12.42 1.45 11.26
N GLU A 216 -12.37 0.30 11.96
CA GLU A 216 -12.72 0.16 13.37
C GLU A 216 -11.74 -0.77 14.11
N PRO A 217 -10.72 -0.20 14.80
CA PRO A 217 -9.72 -1.00 15.49
C PRO A 217 -10.26 -1.92 16.59
N GLY A 218 -11.38 -1.55 17.23
CA GLY A 218 -12.01 -2.34 18.28
C GLY A 218 -12.49 -3.72 17.82
N LEU A 219 -12.75 -3.90 16.52
CA LEU A 219 -13.12 -5.20 15.96
C LEU A 219 -11.98 -6.22 16.01
N LEU A 220 -10.72 -5.77 15.94
CA LEU A 220 -9.55 -6.63 16.01
C LEU A 220 -9.38 -7.32 17.38
N GLU A 221 -9.99 -6.77 18.41
CA GLU A 221 -9.92 -7.30 19.79
C GLU A 221 -11.06 -8.28 20.11
N LYS A 222 -12.09 -8.34 19.26
CA LYS A 222 -13.32 -9.12 19.51
C LYS A 222 -13.27 -10.55 18.99
N THR A 223 -12.40 -10.83 18.02
CA THR A 223 -12.24 -12.17 17.44
C THR A 223 -10.77 -12.49 17.20
N ASN A 224 -10.43 -13.77 17.28
CA ASN A 224 -9.11 -14.28 16.88
C ASN A 224 -9.10 -14.80 15.43
N LYS A 225 -10.26 -14.79 14.74
CA LYS A 225 -10.39 -15.26 13.37
C LYS A 225 -10.29 -14.05 12.43
N ILE A 226 -9.07 -13.63 12.13
CA ILE A 226 -8.77 -12.45 11.31
C ILE A 226 -8.06 -12.86 10.03
N VAL A 227 -8.58 -12.43 8.90
CA VAL A 227 -7.96 -12.56 7.56
C VAL A 227 -7.56 -11.18 7.07
N VAL A 228 -6.39 -11.06 6.45
CA VAL A 228 -5.90 -9.82 5.83
C VAL A 228 -5.65 -10.06 4.35
N ILE A 229 -6.23 -9.22 3.48
CA ILE A 229 -6.00 -9.21 2.02
C ILE A 229 -5.52 -7.80 1.65
N ASP A 230 -4.25 -7.66 1.28
CA ASP A 230 -3.64 -6.34 1.09
C ASP A 230 -2.51 -6.38 0.06
N HIS A 231 -2.30 -5.28 -0.65
CA HIS A 231 -1.24 -5.13 -1.64
C HIS A 231 -0.15 -4.14 -1.20
N HIS A 232 -0.30 -3.50 -0.06
CA HIS A 232 0.65 -2.55 0.46
C HIS A 232 1.90 -3.23 1.02
N ARG A 233 3.03 -2.50 1.02
CA ARG A 233 4.27 -2.95 1.67
C ARG A 233 4.06 -3.03 3.17
N ARG A 234 4.48 -4.16 3.76
CA ARG A 234 4.30 -4.42 5.20
C ARG A 234 4.97 -3.34 6.05
N SER A 235 4.23 -2.80 6.99
CA SER A 235 4.70 -1.83 7.99
C SER A 235 4.99 -2.51 9.32
N ALA A 236 5.63 -1.80 10.25
CA ALA A 236 5.84 -2.30 11.61
C ALA A 236 4.52 -2.43 12.40
N ASP A 237 3.51 -1.61 12.07
CA ASP A 237 2.17 -1.62 12.66
C ASP A 237 1.22 -2.57 11.89
N PHE A 238 1.60 -3.84 11.75
CA PHE A 238 0.77 -4.82 11.06
C PHE A 238 -0.10 -5.65 12.01
N ILE A 239 -1.18 -6.22 11.50
CA ILE A 239 -2.10 -7.10 12.24
C ILE A 239 -1.41 -8.47 12.40
N ALA A 240 -0.68 -8.64 13.52
CA ALA A 240 0.12 -9.85 13.77
C ALA A 240 -0.72 -11.08 14.15
N GLN A 241 -1.95 -10.89 14.65
CA GLN A 241 -2.85 -11.97 15.07
C GLN A 241 -3.70 -12.55 13.94
N SER A 242 -3.48 -12.15 12.69
CA SER A 242 -4.21 -12.73 11.55
C SER A 242 -3.89 -14.22 11.38
N ILE A 243 -4.93 -15.05 11.18
CA ILE A 243 -4.81 -16.49 10.93
C ILE A 243 -4.52 -16.79 9.45
N LEU A 244 -4.86 -15.86 8.56
CA LEU A 244 -4.55 -15.92 7.14
C LEU A 244 -4.17 -14.53 6.65
N THR A 245 -3.05 -14.41 5.94
CA THR A 245 -2.62 -13.16 5.32
C THR A 245 -2.30 -13.40 3.84
N PHE A 246 -3.05 -12.74 2.98
CA PHE A 246 -2.76 -12.67 1.55
C PHE A 246 -2.26 -11.27 1.23
N GLN A 247 -0.95 -11.08 1.36
CA GLN A 247 -0.28 -9.82 1.09
C GLN A 247 0.67 -9.98 -0.10
N GLU A 248 0.44 -9.20 -1.16
CA GLU A 248 1.20 -9.27 -2.42
C GLU A 248 1.52 -7.86 -2.91
N VAL A 249 2.71 -7.38 -2.59
CA VAL A 249 3.17 -6.01 -2.94
C VAL A 249 3.31 -5.75 -4.45
N TYR A 250 3.28 -6.81 -5.24
CA TYR A 250 3.35 -6.74 -6.71
C TYR A 250 1.98 -6.74 -7.38
N ALA A 251 0.91 -6.93 -6.62
CA ALA A 251 -0.44 -6.72 -7.13
C ALA A 251 -0.72 -5.23 -7.26
N SER A 252 -1.51 -4.86 -8.25
CA SER A 252 -1.85 -3.46 -8.50
C SER A 252 -2.75 -2.89 -7.40
N SER A 253 -3.64 -3.72 -6.85
CA SER A 253 -4.70 -3.34 -5.93
C SER A 253 -5.18 -4.54 -5.10
N ALA A 254 -5.90 -4.31 -4.02
CA ALA A 254 -6.58 -5.35 -3.27
C ALA A 254 -7.73 -5.97 -4.10
N ALA A 255 -8.39 -5.18 -4.95
CA ALA A 255 -9.42 -5.66 -5.88
C ALA A 255 -8.87 -6.65 -6.91
N GLU A 256 -7.62 -6.49 -7.39
CA GLU A 256 -6.94 -7.49 -8.20
C GLU A 256 -6.82 -8.80 -7.43
N LEU A 257 -6.33 -8.77 -6.18
CA LEU A 257 -6.16 -9.94 -5.34
C LEU A 257 -7.49 -10.66 -5.07
N VAL A 258 -8.54 -9.92 -4.72
CA VAL A 258 -9.88 -10.48 -4.48
C VAL A 258 -10.46 -11.06 -5.76
N THR A 259 -10.30 -10.39 -6.91
CA THR A 259 -10.73 -10.90 -8.21
C THR A 259 -10.02 -12.21 -8.55
N GLU A 260 -8.74 -12.33 -8.21
CA GLU A 260 -7.99 -13.57 -8.41
C GLU A 260 -8.49 -14.68 -7.48
N LEU A 261 -8.75 -14.39 -6.19
CA LEU A 261 -9.32 -15.36 -5.25
C LEU A 261 -10.67 -15.90 -5.74
N ILE A 262 -11.57 -15.04 -6.22
CA ILE A 262 -12.88 -15.42 -6.77
C ILE A 262 -12.74 -16.46 -7.88
N GLN A 263 -11.74 -16.35 -8.74
CA GLN A 263 -11.51 -17.30 -9.83
C GLN A 263 -11.01 -18.67 -9.38
N TYR A 264 -10.53 -18.79 -8.12
CA TYR A 264 -9.97 -20.03 -7.58
C TYR A 264 -10.75 -20.63 -6.43
N THR A 265 -11.89 -20.04 -6.06
CA THR A 265 -12.83 -20.67 -5.11
C THR A 265 -13.32 -22.01 -5.66
N GLN A 266 -13.61 -22.97 -4.76
CA GLN A 266 -14.20 -24.26 -5.14
C GLN A 266 -15.68 -24.12 -5.49
N ASN A 267 -16.38 -23.24 -4.78
CA ASN A 267 -17.75 -22.89 -5.08
C ASN A 267 -17.78 -21.83 -6.18
N GLU A 268 -18.68 -21.99 -7.13
CA GLU A 268 -18.86 -20.99 -8.15
C GLU A 268 -19.37 -19.66 -7.55
N VAL A 269 -18.62 -18.60 -7.76
CA VAL A 269 -18.94 -17.25 -7.29
C VAL A 269 -19.45 -16.42 -8.46
N GLU A 270 -20.75 -16.20 -8.50
CA GLU A 270 -21.37 -15.34 -9.50
C GLU A 270 -21.42 -13.89 -8.99
N LEU A 271 -20.55 -13.04 -9.52
CA LEU A 271 -20.57 -11.60 -9.25
C LEU A 271 -21.80 -10.95 -9.88
N THR A 272 -22.49 -10.09 -9.13
CA THR A 272 -23.41 -9.14 -9.76
C THR A 272 -22.64 -8.12 -10.60
N THR A 273 -23.31 -7.48 -11.54
CA THR A 273 -22.67 -6.45 -12.38
C THR A 273 -22.07 -5.35 -11.53
N ILE A 274 -22.77 -4.91 -10.46
CA ILE A 274 -22.29 -3.84 -9.59
C ILE A 274 -21.04 -4.23 -8.78
N GLU A 275 -20.95 -5.47 -8.32
CA GLU A 275 -19.77 -5.99 -7.61
C GLU A 275 -18.57 -6.10 -8.55
N ALA A 276 -18.79 -6.58 -9.78
CA ALA A 276 -17.76 -6.64 -10.79
C ALA A 276 -17.29 -5.22 -11.19
N GLU A 277 -18.21 -4.26 -11.32
CA GLU A 277 -17.90 -2.86 -11.58
C GLU A 277 -17.09 -2.23 -10.44
N ALA A 278 -17.44 -2.53 -9.17
CA ALA A 278 -16.71 -2.03 -8.01
C ALA A 278 -15.26 -2.57 -7.94
N LEU A 279 -15.07 -3.88 -8.16
CA LEU A 279 -13.73 -4.49 -8.25
C LEU A 279 -12.92 -3.88 -9.40
N TYR A 280 -13.55 -3.69 -10.56
CA TYR A 280 -12.90 -3.06 -11.71
C TYR A 280 -12.51 -1.60 -11.41
N ALA A 281 -13.38 -0.87 -10.71
CA ALA A 281 -13.12 0.50 -10.29
C ALA A 281 -11.92 0.58 -9.33
N GLY A 282 -11.79 -0.35 -8.37
CA GLY A 282 -10.63 -0.45 -7.48
C GLY A 282 -9.33 -0.61 -8.27
N ILE A 283 -9.29 -1.60 -9.19
CA ILE A 283 -8.12 -1.80 -10.07
C ILE A 283 -7.83 -0.52 -10.87
N MET A 284 -8.85 0.11 -11.45
CA MET A 284 -8.71 1.30 -12.30
C MET A 284 -8.16 2.50 -11.50
N MET A 285 -8.56 2.66 -10.24
CA MET A 285 -8.10 3.73 -9.37
C MET A 285 -6.61 3.57 -9.04
N ASP A 286 -6.21 2.44 -8.51
CA ASP A 286 -4.85 2.20 -8.03
C ASP A 286 -3.82 2.13 -9.15
N THR A 287 -4.26 1.71 -10.33
CA THR A 287 -3.43 1.70 -11.54
C THR A 287 -3.46 3.02 -12.29
N LYS A 288 -4.21 4.01 -11.85
CA LYS A 288 -4.47 5.26 -12.61
C LYS A 288 -4.83 4.96 -14.07
N ASN A 289 -5.95 4.27 -14.26
CA ASN A 289 -6.41 3.81 -15.56
C ASN A 289 -5.40 2.91 -16.29
N PHE A 290 -4.86 1.91 -15.60
CA PHE A 290 -3.90 0.93 -16.15
C PHE A 290 -2.58 1.56 -16.62
N THR A 291 -2.17 2.68 -16.00
CA THR A 291 -0.91 3.36 -16.32
C THR A 291 0.23 2.94 -15.38
N PHE A 292 -0.08 2.76 -14.09
CA PHE A 292 0.91 2.46 -13.06
C PHE A 292 0.69 1.07 -12.45
N LYS A 293 1.77 0.42 -11.98
CA LYS A 293 1.75 -0.88 -11.30
C LYS A 293 0.91 -1.96 -12.02
N THR A 294 0.81 -1.88 -13.34
CA THR A 294 -0.03 -2.77 -14.13
C THR A 294 0.78 -3.93 -14.65
N GLY A 295 0.50 -5.13 -14.18
CA GLY A 295 1.10 -6.38 -14.64
C GLY A 295 0.13 -7.23 -15.49
N VAL A 296 0.59 -8.39 -15.92
CA VAL A 296 -0.25 -9.35 -16.66
C VAL A 296 -1.46 -9.79 -15.83
N ARG A 297 -1.28 -10.01 -14.52
CA ARG A 297 -2.35 -10.39 -13.60
C ARG A 297 -3.45 -9.32 -13.51
N THR A 298 -3.07 -8.05 -13.54
CA THR A 298 -4.02 -6.91 -13.54
C THR A 298 -4.92 -6.96 -14.76
N PHE A 299 -4.34 -7.20 -15.96
CA PHE A 299 -5.14 -7.35 -17.19
C PHE A 299 -5.96 -8.64 -17.19
N GLU A 300 -5.47 -9.75 -16.65
CA GLU A 300 -6.24 -10.99 -16.48
C GLU A 300 -7.47 -10.77 -15.58
N ALA A 301 -7.29 -10.07 -14.43
CA ALA A 301 -8.37 -9.69 -13.53
C ALA A 301 -9.39 -8.76 -14.23
N ALA A 302 -8.93 -7.71 -14.89
CA ALA A 302 -9.78 -6.79 -15.63
C ALA A 302 -10.56 -7.50 -16.75
N ALA A 303 -9.93 -8.44 -17.47
CA ALA A 303 -10.59 -9.24 -18.51
C ALA A 303 -11.64 -10.19 -17.92
N TYR A 304 -11.39 -10.78 -16.75
CA TYR A 304 -12.38 -11.58 -16.03
C TYR A 304 -13.60 -10.73 -15.64
N LEU A 305 -13.37 -9.59 -14.99
CA LEU A 305 -14.45 -8.68 -14.57
C LEU A 305 -15.25 -8.16 -15.77
N ARG A 306 -14.59 -7.90 -16.90
CA ARG A 306 -15.27 -7.51 -18.15
C ARG A 306 -16.21 -8.62 -18.64
N ARG A 307 -15.83 -9.89 -18.51
CA ARG A 307 -16.72 -11.03 -18.83
C ARG A 307 -17.91 -11.12 -17.84
N CYS A 308 -17.74 -10.68 -16.58
CA CYS A 308 -18.83 -10.58 -15.61
C CYS A 308 -19.81 -9.42 -15.90
N GLY A 309 -19.62 -8.66 -16.98
CA GLY A 309 -20.59 -7.67 -17.44
C GLY A 309 -20.28 -6.21 -17.08
N VAL A 310 -19.05 -5.90 -16.62
CA VAL A 310 -18.66 -4.51 -16.27
C VAL A 310 -18.95 -3.53 -17.41
N ASP A 311 -19.66 -2.45 -17.09
CA ASP A 311 -19.78 -1.27 -17.96
C ASP A 311 -18.73 -0.23 -17.58
N ILE A 312 -17.67 -0.15 -18.38
CA ILE A 312 -16.55 0.77 -18.16
C ILE A 312 -17.01 2.24 -18.17
N ILE A 313 -18.04 2.58 -18.94
CA ILE A 313 -18.56 3.96 -18.99
C ILE A 313 -19.24 4.29 -17.66
N LYS A 314 -19.99 3.35 -17.10
CA LYS A 314 -20.62 3.51 -15.78
C LYS A 314 -19.58 3.67 -14.70
N VAL A 315 -18.55 2.81 -14.67
CA VAL A 315 -17.41 2.93 -13.75
C VAL A 315 -16.75 4.29 -13.87
N LYS A 316 -16.47 4.76 -15.10
CA LYS A 316 -15.86 6.08 -15.32
C LYS A 316 -16.66 7.23 -14.70
N LYS A 317 -17.99 7.13 -14.62
CA LYS A 317 -18.84 8.16 -14.01
C LYS A 317 -18.59 8.32 -12.53
N TRP A 318 -18.21 7.28 -11.80
CA TRP A 318 -17.87 7.37 -10.36
C TRP A 318 -16.62 8.21 -10.08
N PHE A 319 -15.75 8.34 -11.08
CA PHE A 319 -14.51 9.16 -10.98
C PHE A 319 -14.66 10.57 -11.55
N GLN A 320 -15.85 10.94 -12.02
CA GLN A 320 -16.07 12.30 -12.52
C GLN A 320 -16.03 13.29 -11.35
N SER A 321 -15.29 14.36 -11.53
CA SER A 321 -15.31 15.52 -10.65
C SER A 321 -16.44 16.47 -11.05
N ASP A 322 -17.03 17.16 -10.09
CA ASP A 322 -17.94 18.27 -10.38
C ASP A 322 -17.17 19.46 -10.98
N LEU A 323 -17.91 20.38 -11.62
CA LEU A 323 -17.30 21.51 -12.30
C LEU A 323 -16.55 22.47 -11.36
N GLU A 324 -17.00 22.60 -10.12
CA GLU A 324 -16.35 23.47 -9.13
C GLU A 324 -14.99 22.90 -8.73
N SER A 325 -14.94 21.61 -8.37
CA SER A 325 -13.69 20.89 -8.07
C SER A 325 -12.72 20.92 -9.24
N TYR A 326 -13.21 20.71 -10.48
CA TYR A 326 -12.39 20.77 -11.68
C TYR A 326 -11.81 22.19 -11.92
N SER A 327 -12.62 23.24 -11.67
CA SER A 327 -12.16 24.63 -11.79
C SER A 327 -11.04 24.94 -10.82
N LYS A 328 -11.16 24.50 -9.54
CA LYS A 328 -10.12 24.67 -8.51
C LYS A 328 -8.81 23.94 -8.92
N ILE A 329 -8.90 22.70 -9.38
CA ILE A 329 -7.75 21.94 -9.86
C ILE A 329 -7.08 22.65 -11.04
N SER A 330 -7.85 23.12 -12.01
CA SER A 330 -7.34 23.81 -13.18
C SER A 330 -6.63 25.11 -12.79
N GLU A 331 -7.13 25.87 -11.81
CA GLU A 331 -6.48 27.07 -11.31
C GLU A 331 -5.12 26.76 -10.66
N ILE A 332 -5.04 25.70 -9.86
CA ILE A 332 -3.78 25.21 -9.27
C ILE A 332 -2.78 24.84 -10.37
N VAL A 333 -3.23 24.09 -11.37
CA VAL A 333 -2.39 23.64 -12.49
C VAL A 333 -1.86 24.86 -13.29
N MET A 334 -2.70 25.85 -13.56
CA MET A 334 -2.30 27.05 -14.31
C MET A 334 -1.27 27.93 -13.57
N ARG A 335 -1.21 27.85 -12.24
CA ARG A 335 -0.26 28.60 -11.41
C ARG A 335 1.05 27.87 -11.17
N ALA A 336 1.20 26.65 -11.68
CA ALA A 336 2.37 25.84 -11.42
C ALA A 336 3.66 26.49 -11.96
N GLU A 337 4.68 26.45 -11.13
CA GLU A 337 6.05 26.82 -11.49
C GLU A 337 6.84 25.56 -11.80
N VAL A 338 7.69 25.59 -12.81
CA VAL A 338 8.53 24.45 -13.20
C VAL A 338 9.98 24.73 -12.83
N ILE A 339 10.57 23.80 -12.08
CA ILE A 339 11.99 23.81 -11.73
C ILE A 339 12.68 22.57 -12.33
N HIS A 340 14.00 22.62 -12.52
CA HIS A 340 14.77 21.54 -13.18
C HIS A 340 14.16 21.08 -14.51
N ASP A 341 13.46 21.96 -15.23
CA ASP A 341 12.77 21.70 -16.50
C ASP A 341 11.73 20.56 -16.49
N ALA A 342 11.50 19.92 -15.33
CA ALA A 342 10.71 18.70 -15.24
C ALA A 342 9.87 18.55 -13.94
N ILE A 343 10.03 19.45 -12.97
CA ILE A 343 9.33 19.36 -11.68
C ILE A 343 8.36 20.52 -11.55
N ALA A 344 7.07 20.25 -11.48
CA ALA A 344 6.04 21.25 -11.26
C ALA A 344 5.74 21.42 -9.77
N ILE A 345 5.69 22.67 -9.31
CA ILE A 345 5.29 23.03 -7.94
C ILE A 345 4.15 24.03 -8.03
N SER A 346 3.07 23.80 -7.26
CA SER A 346 1.94 24.72 -7.18
C SER A 346 1.39 24.80 -5.76
N GLU A 347 0.51 25.77 -5.53
CA GLU A 347 -0.04 26.11 -4.23
C GLU A 347 -1.57 26.25 -4.28
N TYR A 348 -2.23 25.84 -3.20
CA TYR A 348 -3.64 26.07 -2.97
C TYR A 348 -3.83 26.77 -1.61
N ASN A 349 -4.18 28.04 -1.65
CA ASN A 349 -4.23 28.91 -0.47
C ASN A 349 -5.62 28.95 0.21
N ALA A 350 -6.63 28.29 -0.36
CA ALA A 350 -7.95 28.23 0.26
C ALA A 350 -7.99 27.11 1.31
N VAL A 351 -8.48 27.45 2.49
CA VAL A 351 -8.70 26.48 3.58
C VAL A 351 -10.05 25.85 3.43
N GLU A 352 -10.10 24.59 3.00
CA GLU A 352 -11.31 23.82 2.80
C GLU A 352 -11.19 22.43 3.43
N LYS A 353 -12.32 21.77 3.67
CA LYS A 353 -12.35 20.41 4.24
C LYS A 353 -11.59 19.40 3.35
N ASP A 354 -11.65 19.61 2.02
CA ASP A 354 -11.12 18.68 1.03
C ASP A 354 -9.78 19.17 0.40
N THR A 355 -9.10 20.14 1.02
CA THR A 355 -7.84 20.73 0.53
C THR A 355 -6.81 19.66 0.15
N SER A 356 -6.60 18.66 1.00
CA SER A 356 -5.63 17.58 0.73
C SER A 356 -6.00 16.76 -0.51
N LEU A 357 -7.28 16.48 -0.72
CA LEU A 357 -7.78 15.75 -1.90
C LEU A 357 -7.64 16.59 -3.18
N ILE A 358 -7.95 17.88 -3.11
CA ILE A 358 -7.79 18.81 -4.23
C ILE A 358 -6.32 18.89 -4.64
N CYS A 359 -5.41 19.05 -3.67
CA CYS A 359 -3.97 19.09 -3.92
C CYS A 359 -3.46 17.77 -4.55
N ALA A 360 -3.95 16.61 -4.05
CA ALA A 360 -3.58 15.32 -4.61
C ALA A 360 -4.03 15.18 -6.08
N LYS A 361 -5.27 15.57 -6.40
CA LYS A 361 -5.80 15.55 -7.77
C LYS A 361 -5.07 16.55 -8.68
N ALA A 362 -4.73 17.74 -8.19
CA ALA A 362 -3.96 18.72 -8.95
C ALA A 362 -2.52 18.24 -9.24
N ALA A 363 -1.89 17.55 -8.27
CA ALA A 363 -0.58 16.95 -8.49
C ALA A 363 -0.64 15.83 -9.55
N ASP A 364 -1.70 15.02 -9.57
CA ASP A 364 -1.91 14.03 -10.62
C ASP A 364 -2.14 14.67 -12.00
N GLU A 365 -2.91 15.78 -12.05
CA GLU A 365 -3.19 16.49 -13.31
C GLU A 365 -1.93 17.14 -13.88
N LEU A 366 -1.04 17.69 -13.05
CA LEU A 366 0.24 18.25 -13.48
C LEU A 366 1.12 17.22 -14.20
N LEU A 367 1.06 15.93 -13.84
CA LEU A 367 1.81 14.88 -14.53
C LEU A 367 1.26 14.54 -15.92
N THR A 368 0.09 15.05 -16.30
CA THR A 368 -0.43 14.90 -17.67
C THR A 368 0.21 15.88 -18.66
N ILE A 369 0.94 16.90 -18.14
CA ILE A 369 1.60 17.92 -18.95
C ILE A 369 2.94 17.37 -19.45
N GLY A 370 3.19 17.53 -20.75
CA GLY A 370 4.45 17.08 -21.36
C GLY A 370 5.68 17.69 -20.68
N ASN A 371 6.72 16.88 -20.53
CA ASN A 371 7.99 17.18 -19.84
C ASN A 371 7.93 17.25 -18.31
N ILE A 372 6.75 17.19 -17.66
CA ILE A 372 6.67 17.11 -16.21
C ILE A 372 6.84 15.65 -15.75
N THR A 373 7.89 15.36 -15.01
CA THR A 373 8.20 14.03 -14.47
C THR A 373 7.88 13.89 -12.99
N ALA A 374 7.78 15.00 -12.27
CA ALA A 374 7.30 15.05 -10.89
C ALA A 374 6.51 16.32 -10.62
N SER A 375 5.59 16.26 -9.68
CA SER A 375 4.76 17.38 -9.25
C SER A 375 4.61 17.41 -7.74
N PHE A 376 4.56 18.60 -7.18
CA PHE A 376 4.29 18.85 -5.77
C PHE A 376 3.26 19.96 -5.65
N VAL A 377 2.18 19.69 -4.92
CA VAL A 377 1.14 20.69 -4.63
C VAL A 377 1.01 20.85 -3.12
N LEU A 378 1.20 22.10 -2.68
CA LEU A 378 1.05 22.49 -1.29
C LEU A 378 -0.37 23.03 -1.06
N GLY A 379 -1.00 22.68 0.06
CA GLY A 379 -2.33 23.14 0.41
C GLY A 379 -2.43 23.61 1.85
N ASP A 380 -3.07 24.75 2.05
CA ASP A 380 -3.35 25.27 3.39
C ASP A 380 -4.56 24.57 3.99
N MET A 381 -4.36 23.91 5.14
CA MET A 381 -5.43 23.26 5.93
C MET A 381 -5.79 24.06 7.19
N GLY A 382 -5.29 25.29 7.33
CA GLY A 382 -5.47 26.17 8.47
C GLY A 382 -4.39 25.99 9.56
N GLU A 383 -4.35 24.84 10.20
CA GLU A 383 -3.35 24.52 11.24
C GLU A 383 -2.08 23.87 10.67
N LYS A 384 -2.16 23.33 9.48
CA LYS A 384 -1.10 22.55 8.83
C LYS A 384 -1.06 22.85 7.33
N ILE A 385 0.13 22.70 6.76
CA ILE A 385 0.30 22.68 5.30
C ILE A 385 0.45 21.23 4.85
N CYS A 386 -0.44 20.75 3.97
CA CYS A 386 -0.26 19.47 3.32
C CYS A 386 0.56 19.62 2.05
N ILE A 387 1.37 18.61 1.73
CA ILE A 387 2.14 18.52 0.49
C ILE A 387 1.79 17.19 -0.17
N SER A 388 1.31 17.24 -1.40
CA SER A 388 1.05 16.06 -2.23
C SER A 388 2.11 15.96 -3.32
N GLY A 389 2.92 14.91 -3.30
CA GLY A 389 3.96 14.63 -4.30
C GLY A 389 3.55 13.48 -5.23
N ARG A 390 3.79 13.66 -6.53
CA ARG A 390 3.54 12.65 -7.58
C ARG A 390 4.73 12.56 -8.53
N SER A 391 4.96 11.39 -9.14
CA SER A 391 6.01 11.17 -10.12
C SER A 391 5.63 10.07 -11.10
N ILE A 392 6.19 10.12 -12.31
CA ILE A 392 6.12 9.02 -13.28
C ILE A 392 7.27 8.02 -13.11
N GLY A 393 8.09 8.13 -12.05
CA GLY A 393 9.12 7.18 -11.66
C GLY A 393 10.56 7.70 -11.70
N ASP A 394 10.85 8.76 -12.47
CA ASP A 394 12.21 9.32 -12.62
C ASP A 394 12.69 10.04 -11.34
N VAL A 395 11.76 10.63 -10.60
CA VAL A 395 12.00 11.32 -9.33
C VAL A 395 11.34 10.51 -8.20
N ASN A 396 12.11 10.17 -7.17
CA ASN A 396 11.57 9.50 -5.99
C ASN A 396 10.97 10.53 -5.01
N VAL A 397 9.66 10.79 -5.15
CA VAL A 397 8.96 11.76 -4.30
C VAL A 397 8.87 11.33 -2.83
N GLN A 398 8.94 10.02 -2.55
CA GLN A 398 8.99 9.50 -1.19
C GLN A 398 10.25 9.99 -0.46
N MET A 399 11.43 9.84 -1.06
CA MET A 399 12.69 10.26 -0.45
C MET A 399 12.72 11.77 -0.15
N ILE A 400 12.11 12.57 -1.01
CA ILE A 400 12.01 14.02 -0.82
C ILE A 400 11.09 14.33 0.36
N LEU A 401 9.88 13.74 0.38
CA LEU A 401 8.88 14.06 1.41
C LEU A 401 9.16 13.39 2.76
N GLU A 402 9.90 12.28 2.82
CA GLU A 402 10.39 11.71 4.08
C GLU A 402 11.34 12.66 4.82
N LYS A 403 12.13 13.47 4.10
CA LYS A 403 12.96 14.52 4.70
C LYS A 403 12.15 15.68 5.33
N LEU A 404 10.86 15.75 4.99
CA LEU A 404 9.86 16.68 5.56
C LEU A 404 8.93 15.99 6.58
N GLY A 405 9.28 14.80 7.06
CA GLY A 405 8.47 14.03 8.01
C GLY A 405 7.26 13.34 7.39
N GLY A 406 7.18 13.30 6.07
CA GLY A 406 6.14 12.61 5.31
C GLY A 406 6.45 11.15 5.01
N GLY A 407 5.75 10.59 4.02
CA GLY A 407 5.96 9.22 3.57
C GLY A 407 5.12 8.88 2.36
N GLY A 408 5.28 7.65 1.86
CA GLY A 408 4.53 7.17 0.69
C GLY A 408 5.32 6.11 -0.10
N HIS A 409 5.23 6.22 -1.42
CA HIS A 409 5.93 5.39 -2.39
C HIS A 409 6.76 6.26 -3.36
N ILE A 410 7.58 5.61 -4.18
CA ILE A 410 8.44 6.28 -5.17
C ILE A 410 7.67 7.29 -6.03
N THR A 411 6.47 6.91 -6.47
CA THR A 411 5.65 7.69 -7.39
C THR A 411 4.53 8.51 -6.71
N LEU A 412 4.26 8.27 -5.43
CA LEU A 412 3.18 8.90 -4.69
C LEU A 412 3.57 9.06 -3.23
N ALA A 413 3.65 10.29 -2.73
CA ALA A 413 3.97 10.57 -1.35
C ALA A 413 3.24 11.82 -0.84
N GLY A 414 3.16 11.96 0.48
CA GLY A 414 2.57 13.12 1.14
C GLY A 414 3.32 13.50 2.39
N ALA A 415 3.23 14.77 2.77
CA ALA A 415 3.74 15.28 4.04
C ALA A 415 2.75 16.28 4.64
N GLN A 416 2.82 16.48 5.94
CA GLN A 416 2.07 17.53 6.64
C GLN A 416 3.05 18.30 7.53
N LEU A 417 3.13 19.60 7.36
CA LEU A 417 3.97 20.50 8.13
C LEU A 417 3.12 21.32 9.09
N GLU A 418 3.50 21.35 10.35
CA GLU A 418 2.81 22.11 11.40
C GLU A 418 3.52 23.44 11.66
N ASN A 419 2.77 24.45 12.11
CA ASN A 419 3.32 25.75 12.52
C ASN A 419 4.20 26.44 11.46
N THR A 420 3.82 26.34 10.19
CA THR A 420 4.53 26.97 9.06
C THR A 420 3.56 27.66 8.11
N THR A 421 4.08 28.57 7.29
CA THR A 421 3.31 29.18 6.21
C THR A 421 3.51 28.40 4.91
N ILE A 422 2.58 28.57 3.95
CA ILE A 422 2.69 27.89 2.66
C ILE A 422 3.96 28.34 1.89
N GLU A 423 4.36 29.60 2.05
CA GLU A 423 5.60 30.13 1.44
C GLU A 423 6.86 29.50 2.04
N ASP A 424 6.91 29.33 3.37
CA ASP A 424 8.06 28.71 4.02
C ASP A 424 8.11 27.21 3.77
N ALA A 425 6.96 26.54 3.76
CA ALA A 425 6.84 25.13 3.36
C ALA A 425 7.34 24.90 1.92
N LYS A 426 7.02 25.82 0.99
CA LYS A 426 7.51 25.77 -0.40
C LYS A 426 9.03 25.92 -0.47
N LYS A 427 9.60 26.88 0.28
CA LYS A 427 11.06 27.07 0.33
C LYS A 427 11.75 25.83 0.87
N GLU A 428 11.20 25.23 1.93
CA GLU A 428 11.73 24.01 2.53
C GLU A 428 11.65 22.84 1.55
N LEU A 429 10.51 22.66 0.87
CA LEU A 429 10.34 21.63 -0.18
C LEU A 429 11.38 21.80 -1.30
N ILE A 430 11.56 23.01 -1.83
CA ILE A 430 12.56 23.29 -2.88
C ILE A 430 13.96 22.92 -2.37
N SER A 431 14.32 23.31 -1.14
CA SER A 431 15.60 22.92 -0.54
C SER A 431 15.79 21.40 -0.48
N LYS A 432 14.73 20.62 -0.19
CA LYS A 432 14.82 19.15 -0.18
C LYS A 432 14.87 18.54 -1.57
N ILE A 433 14.29 19.18 -2.55
CA ILE A 433 14.44 18.78 -3.96
C ILE A 433 15.90 19.01 -4.42
N GLU A 434 16.49 20.16 -4.13
CA GLU A 434 17.89 20.44 -4.45
C GLU A 434 18.85 19.47 -3.77
N GLU A 435 18.62 19.16 -2.49
CA GLU A 435 19.39 18.17 -1.74
C GLU A 435 19.29 16.78 -2.39
N TYR A 436 18.10 16.37 -2.83
CA TYR A 436 17.87 15.09 -3.51
C TYR A 436 18.66 14.96 -4.81
N PHE A 437 18.73 16.04 -5.62
CA PHE A 437 19.48 16.02 -6.87
C PHE A 437 21.00 16.07 -6.64
N SER A 438 21.47 16.85 -5.66
CA SER A 438 22.89 16.90 -5.31
C SER A 438 23.43 15.57 -4.73
N GLU A 439 22.58 14.75 -4.11
CA GLU A 439 22.95 13.41 -3.66
C GLU A 439 23.01 12.35 -4.79
N LYS A 440 22.46 12.69 -5.97
CA LYS A 440 22.45 11.80 -7.15
C LYS A 440 23.62 12.07 -8.13
N GLU A 441 24.24 13.24 -8.06
CA GLU A 441 25.46 13.57 -8.79
C GLU A 441 26.71 12.97 -8.08
#